data_6655600e07656fee33d2772b40074d34
#
_entry.id   6655600e07656fee33d2772b40074d34
#
_cell.length_a   1.000
_cell.length_b   1.000
_cell.length_c   1.000
_cell.angle_alpha   90.00
_cell.angle_beta   90.00
_cell.angle_gamma   90.00
#
_symmetry.space_group_name_H-M   'P 1'
#
loop_
_entity.id
_entity.type
_entity.pdbx_description
1 polymer ?
#
loop_
_entity_poly.entity_id
_entity_poly.type
_entity_poly.pdbx_seq_one_letter_code
_entity_poly.pdbx_strand_id
1 'polypeptide(L)'
;IGGAALATVAQAIVDAQGTGVDAVAGATITSNAVLQAADAALAQARGEEKTASVVADGVYTASATSYNRTGVGLDTVTLTAAFEDGKLTSVEVGEYSDTPAIGGMAFDLLAQEVVAQQSLGIDSVAGATVSSAGFFTAMADIVAQAGGDVAEWQSRPVEKRDPVTEEYEADVVVIGAGIAGLSATLEAASLGADVILVEKMEVLG
;
A
#
# COMPACT_ATOMS: atom_id res chain seq x y z
N ILE A 1 5.34 16.15 -17.76
CA ILE A 1 5.22 15.05 -18.74
C ILE A 1 3.91 14.28 -18.48
N GLY A 2 3.66 13.74 -17.29
CA GLY A 2 2.47 12.94 -16.99
C GLY A 2 1.14 13.65 -17.19
N GLY A 3 1.02 14.92 -16.76
CA GLY A 3 -0.21 15.69 -16.92
C GLY A 3 -0.60 15.96 -18.39
N ALA A 4 0.37 16.20 -19.26
CA ALA A 4 0.13 16.34 -20.69
C ALA A 4 -0.28 15.00 -21.33
N ALA A 5 0.37 13.90 -20.93
CA ALA A 5 0.04 12.56 -21.41
C ALA A 5 -1.38 12.14 -21.04
N LEU A 6 -1.85 12.50 -19.85
CA LEU A 6 -3.22 12.23 -19.38
C LEU A 6 -4.27 12.84 -20.35
N ALA A 7 -4.11 14.11 -20.68
CA ALA A 7 -5.02 14.79 -21.61
C ALA A 7 -4.94 14.19 -23.03
N THR A 8 -3.74 13.89 -23.51
CA THR A 8 -3.52 13.33 -24.85
C THR A 8 -4.14 11.95 -25.01
N VAL A 9 -3.93 11.05 -24.03
CA VAL A 9 -4.50 9.69 -24.06
C VAL A 9 -6.01 9.73 -23.90
N ALA A 10 -6.54 10.57 -22.99
CA ALA A 10 -7.97 10.71 -22.83
C ALA A 10 -8.66 11.20 -24.12
N GLN A 11 -8.07 12.16 -24.82
CA GLN A 11 -8.62 12.64 -26.10
C GLN A 11 -8.52 11.55 -27.18
N ALA A 12 -7.41 10.82 -27.25
CA ALA A 12 -7.25 9.72 -28.21
C ALA A 12 -8.27 8.60 -28.00
N ILE A 13 -8.62 8.26 -26.75
CA ILE A 13 -9.68 7.29 -26.43
C ILE A 13 -11.04 7.77 -26.96
N VAL A 14 -11.35 9.05 -26.77
CA VAL A 14 -12.60 9.65 -27.26
C VAL A 14 -12.65 9.65 -28.79
N ASP A 15 -11.56 10.03 -29.44
CA ASP A 15 -11.49 10.11 -30.92
C ASP A 15 -11.55 8.72 -31.55
N ALA A 16 -10.90 7.73 -30.94
CA ALA A 16 -10.91 6.35 -31.40
C ALA A 16 -12.20 5.58 -30.99
N GLN A 17 -13.03 6.16 -30.10
CA GLN A 17 -14.18 5.48 -29.49
C GLN A 17 -13.79 4.13 -28.87
N GLY A 18 -12.61 4.05 -28.29
CA GLY A 18 -12.05 2.83 -27.72
C GLY A 18 -10.68 3.04 -27.09
N THR A 19 -10.18 2.04 -26.38
CA THR A 19 -8.93 2.08 -25.62
C THR A 19 -7.72 1.53 -26.39
N GLY A 20 -7.90 1.06 -27.62
CA GLY A 20 -6.83 0.56 -28.48
C GLY A 20 -5.93 1.66 -29.06
N VAL A 21 -5.51 2.62 -28.23
CA VAL A 21 -4.64 3.75 -28.61
C VAL A 21 -3.25 3.61 -28.02
N ASP A 22 -2.25 4.19 -28.68
CA ASP A 22 -0.86 4.10 -28.25
C ASP A 22 -0.56 4.93 -27.01
N ALA A 23 0.35 4.42 -26.18
CA ALA A 23 0.90 5.16 -25.05
C ALA A 23 1.78 6.33 -25.51
N VAL A 24 1.71 7.45 -24.80
CA VAL A 24 2.58 8.62 -25.06
C VAL A 24 4.02 8.29 -24.71
N ALA A 25 4.93 8.48 -25.66
CA ALA A 25 6.35 8.23 -25.48
C ALA A 25 6.92 9.02 -24.28
N GLY A 26 7.65 8.33 -23.41
CA GLY A 26 8.20 8.91 -22.18
C GLY A 26 7.19 9.08 -21.02
N ALA A 27 5.93 8.68 -21.22
CA ALA A 27 4.89 8.69 -20.18
C ALA A 27 4.08 7.39 -20.15
N THR A 28 4.73 6.27 -20.42
CA THR A 28 4.10 4.94 -20.59
C THR A 28 3.28 4.53 -19.35
N ILE A 29 3.82 4.75 -18.14
CA ILE A 29 3.11 4.41 -16.90
C ILE A 29 1.80 5.18 -16.78
N THR A 30 1.84 6.50 -17.00
CA THR A 30 0.64 7.35 -16.94
C THR A 30 -0.36 6.97 -18.04
N SER A 31 0.12 6.72 -19.26
CA SER A 31 -0.73 6.31 -20.38
C SER A 31 -1.45 4.99 -20.11
N ASN A 32 -0.73 3.99 -19.62
CA ASN A 32 -1.30 2.69 -19.29
C ASN A 32 -2.34 2.79 -18.16
N ALA A 33 -2.10 3.61 -17.14
CA ALA A 33 -3.07 3.84 -16.07
C ALA A 33 -4.38 4.45 -16.61
N VAL A 34 -4.30 5.41 -17.56
CA VAL A 34 -5.48 6.02 -18.19
C VAL A 34 -6.24 5.00 -19.04
N LEU A 35 -5.51 4.19 -19.82
CA LEU A 35 -6.11 3.14 -20.66
C LEU A 35 -6.84 2.09 -19.80
N GLN A 36 -6.22 1.62 -18.74
CA GLN A 36 -6.82 0.66 -17.81
C GLN A 36 -8.08 1.22 -17.12
N ALA A 37 -8.02 2.49 -16.69
CA ALA A 37 -9.18 3.14 -16.08
C ALA A 37 -10.34 3.29 -17.08
N ALA A 38 -10.04 3.61 -18.33
CA ALA A 38 -11.04 3.73 -19.39
C ALA A 38 -11.64 2.36 -19.75
N ASP A 39 -10.83 1.29 -19.83
CA ASP A 39 -11.31 -0.08 -20.05
C ASP A 39 -12.27 -0.52 -18.96
N ALA A 40 -11.91 -0.28 -17.69
CA ALA A 40 -12.77 -0.60 -16.56
C ALA A 40 -14.11 0.16 -16.60
N ALA A 41 -14.07 1.45 -16.93
CA ALA A 41 -15.27 2.26 -17.05
C ALA A 41 -16.16 1.80 -18.22
N LEU A 42 -15.57 1.43 -19.34
CA LEU A 42 -16.31 0.91 -20.50
C LEU A 42 -16.94 -0.46 -20.22
N ALA A 43 -16.23 -1.35 -19.54
CA ALA A 43 -16.75 -2.65 -19.11
C ALA A 43 -17.97 -2.46 -18.19
N GLN A 44 -17.85 -1.56 -17.21
CA GLN A 44 -18.96 -1.20 -16.32
C GLN A 44 -20.15 -0.62 -17.08
N ALA A 45 -19.91 0.28 -18.04
CA ALA A 45 -20.96 0.89 -18.85
C ALA A 45 -21.68 -0.12 -19.76
N ARG A 46 -21.01 -1.19 -20.17
CA ARG A 46 -21.59 -2.29 -20.96
C ARG A 46 -22.37 -3.29 -20.11
N GLY A 47 -22.35 -3.15 -18.78
CA GLY A 47 -22.95 -4.11 -17.86
C GLY A 47 -22.18 -5.45 -17.83
N GLU A 48 -20.93 -5.45 -18.28
CA GLU A 48 -20.03 -6.60 -18.11
C GLU A 48 -19.76 -6.72 -16.62
N GLU A 49 -20.38 -7.71 -15.97
CA GLU A 49 -19.97 -8.08 -14.62
C GLU A 49 -18.52 -8.54 -14.69
N LYS A 50 -17.63 -7.79 -14.05
CA LYS A 50 -16.24 -8.19 -13.90
C LYS A 50 -16.27 -9.46 -13.06
N THR A 51 -16.18 -10.61 -13.71
CA THR A 51 -15.97 -11.89 -13.01
C THR A 51 -14.71 -11.69 -12.19
N ALA A 52 -14.83 -11.83 -10.87
CA ALA A 52 -13.68 -11.77 -9.98
C ALA A 52 -12.58 -12.67 -10.56
N SER A 53 -11.39 -12.12 -10.75
CA SER A 53 -10.30 -12.91 -11.30
C SER A 53 -9.97 -14.04 -10.32
N VAL A 54 -10.06 -15.26 -10.80
CA VAL A 54 -9.74 -16.43 -10.00
C VAL A 54 -8.22 -16.56 -9.97
N VAL A 55 -7.62 -16.27 -8.84
CA VAL A 55 -6.21 -16.58 -8.59
C VAL A 55 -6.05 -18.07 -8.37
N ALA A 56 -4.98 -18.65 -8.90
CA ALA A 56 -4.66 -20.05 -8.68
C ALA A 56 -4.06 -20.24 -7.29
N ASP A 57 -4.44 -21.33 -6.63
CA ASP A 57 -3.86 -21.73 -5.36
C ASP A 57 -2.37 -22.01 -5.50
N GLY A 58 -1.60 -21.62 -4.49
CA GLY A 58 -0.15 -21.80 -4.50
C GLY A 58 0.58 -20.77 -3.68
N VAL A 59 1.90 -20.88 -3.68
CA VAL A 59 2.80 -19.93 -3.04
C VAL A 59 3.60 -19.23 -4.13
N TYR A 60 3.57 -17.91 -4.12
CA TYR A 60 4.21 -17.07 -5.11
C TYR A 60 5.14 -16.08 -4.45
N THR A 61 6.28 -15.81 -5.10
CA THR A 61 7.29 -14.89 -4.57
C THR A 61 7.63 -13.85 -5.64
N ALA A 62 7.71 -12.60 -5.22
CA ALA A 62 8.19 -11.51 -6.05
C ALA A 62 9.04 -10.53 -5.26
N SER A 63 9.88 -9.78 -5.97
CA SER A 63 10.72 -8.73 -5.39
C SER A 63 10.53 -7.44 -6.17
N ALA A 64 10.49 -6.32 -5.45
CA ALA A 64 10.40 -5.01 -6.05
C ALA A 64 11.37 -4.03 -5.40
N THR A 65 11.73 -2.98 -6.15
CA THR A 65 12.58 -1.92 -5.62
C THR A 65 11.88 -1.19 -4.47
N SER A 66 12.60 -1.02 -3.37
CA SER A 66 12.13 -0.34 -2.17
C SER A 66 13.14 0.70 -1.69
N TYR A 67 12.91 1.31 -0.53
CA TYR A 67 13.81 2.27 0.07
C TYR A 67 15.12 1.61 0.52
N ASN A 68 16.24 2.28 0.23
CA ASN A 68 17.56 1.86 0.65
C ASN A 68 18.08 2.77 1.76
N ARG A 69 18.17 2.24 2.97
CA ARG A 69 18.70 2.97 4.13
C ARG A 69 20.17 3.34 3.99
N THR A 70 20.94 2.53 3.29
CA THR A 70 22.40 2.75 3.15
C THR A 70 22.77 3.72 2.06
N GLY A 71 21.83 3.99 1.14
CA GLY A 71 22.04 4.87 -0.01
C GLY A 71 22.97 4.28 -1.08
N VAL A 72 23.37 3.03 -0.94
CA VAL A 72 24.26 2.33 -1.88
C VAL A 72 23.56 1.12 -2.48
N GLY A 73 23.35 1.18 -3.79
CA GLY A 73 22.70 0.10 -4.56
C GLY A 73 21.17 0.25 -4.66
N LEU A 74 20.59 -0.67 -5.42
CA LEU A 74 19.13 -0.84 -5.50
C LEU A 74 18.76 -1.88 -4.45
N ASP A 75 17.92 -1.50 -3.52
CA ASP A 75 17.36 -2.45 -2.58
C ASP A 75 15.99 -2.93 -3.03
N THR A 76 15.72 -4.13 -2.67
CA THR A 76 14.47 -4.79 -2.96
C THR A 76 13.81 -5.22 -1.66
N VAL A 77 12.51 -5.19 -1.64
CA VAL A 77 11.71 -5.99 -0.72
C VAL A 77 11.28 -7.25 -1.45
N THR A 78 11.42 -8.40 -0.80
CA THR A 78 10.94 -9.68 -1.31
C THR A 78 9.72 -10.11 -0.50
N LEU A 79 8.63 -10.41 -1.18
CA LEU A 79 7.41 -10.89 -0.56
C LEU A 79 7.10 -12.30 -1.05
N THR A 80 6.58 -13.13 -0.16
CA THR A 80 6.05 -14.45 -0.47
C THR A 80 4.60 -14.50 0.01
N ALA A 81 3.67 -14.83 -0.89
CA ALA A 81 2.26 -14.87 -0.56
C ALA A 81 1.65 -16.24 -0.93
N ALA A 82 0.74 -16.71 -0.11
CA ALA A 82 -0.01 -17.94 -0.33
C ALA A 82 -1.46 -17.64 -0.68
N PHE A 83 -1.98 -18.36 -1.68
CA PHE A 83 -3.39 -18.36 -2.07
C PHE A 83 -3.97 -19.75 -1.87
N GLU A 84 -5.15 -19.80 -1.27
CA GLU A 84 -5.95 -21.02 -1.05
C GLU A 84 -7.43 -20.70 -1.30
N ASP A 85 -8.10 -21.56 -2.04
CA ASP A 85 -9.51 -21.40 -2.43
C ASP A 85 -9.80 -20.02 -3.09
N GLY A 86 -8.83 -19.53 -3.88
CA GLY A 86 -8.93 -18.24 -4.57
C GLY A 86 -8.79 -17.01 -3.66
N LYS A 87 -8.31 -17.18 -2.42
CA LYS A 87 -8.10 -16.10 -1.43
C LYS A 87 -6.63 -16.00 -1.03
N LEU A 88 -6.18 -14.81 -0.77
CA LEU A 88 -4.88 -14.55 -0.17
C LEU A 88 -4.93 -14.92 1.31
N THR A 89 -4.16 -15.91 1.72
CA THR A 89 -4.16 -16.43 3.11
C THR A 89 -2.99 -15.92 3.94
N SER A 90 -1.85 -15.63 3.31
CA SER A 90 -0.70 -15.04 4.00
C SER A 90 0.16 -14.21 3.06
N VAL A 91 0.85 -13.25 3.64
CA VAL A 91 1.96 -12.52 3.02
C VAL A 91 3.11 -12.51 4.02
N GLU A 92 4.24 -13.09 3.63
CA GLU A 92 5.47 -13.09 4.40
C GLU A 92 6.44 -12.06 3.80
N VAL A 93 7.00 -11.22 4.66
CA VAL A 93 8.02 -10.24 4.30
C VAL A 93 9.38 -10.89 4.46
N GLY A 94 10.09 -11.06 3.35
CA GLY A 94 11.44 -11.61 3.33
C GLY A 94 12.51 -10.56 3.62
N GLU A 95 13.67 -10.71 2.97
CA GLU A 95 14.78 -9.77 3.17
C GLU A 95 14.46 -8.38 2.60
N TYR A 96 14.84 -7.36 3.34
CA TYR A 96 14.79 -5.96 2.91
C TYR A 96 15.94 -5.16 3.56
N SER A 97 16.35 -4.05 2.93
CA SER A 97 17.38 -3.15 3.48
C SER A 97 16.82 -1.83 3.99
N ASP A 98 15.52 -1.74 4.09
CA ASP A 98 14.81 -0.57 4.61
C ASP A 98 15.06 -0.36 6.11
N THR A 99 14.67 0.80 6.62
CA THR A 99 14.76 1.10 8.07
C THR A 99 13.74 0.24 8.83
N PRO A 100 14.15 -0.64 9.75
CA PRO A 100 13.24 -1.58 10.40
C PRO A 100 12.03 -0.90 11.06
N ALA A 101 12.26 0.21 11.77
CA ALA A 101 11.21 0.96 12.47
C ALA A 101 10.34 1.86 11.56
N ILE A 102 10.57 1.87 10.24
CA ILE A 102 9.76 2.65 9.29
C ILE A 102 9.26 1.72 8.19
N GLY A 103 10.15 1.27 7.29
CA GLY A 103 9.79 0.40 6.19
C GLY A 103 9.42 -1.00 6.63
N GLY A 104 10.18 -1.57 7.59
CA GLY A 104 9.87 -2.89 8.15
C GLY A 104 8.48 -2.95 8.75
N MET A 105 8.15 -1.99 9.63
CA MET A 105 6.80 -1.89 10.21
C MET A 105 5.72 -1.64 9.14
N ALA A 106 6.03 -0.81 8.12
CA ALA A 106 5.09 -0.57 7.04
C ALA A 106 4.79 -1.86 6.26
N PHE A 107 5.79 -2.70 6.00
CA PHE A 107 5.60 -3.98 5.33
C PHE A 107 4.70 -4.92 6.14
N ASP A 108 4.92 -5.02 7.44
CA ASP A 108 4.12 -5.88 8.34
C ASP A 108 2.66 -5.41 8.39
N LEU A 109 2.42 -4.10 8.49
CA LEU A 109 1.08 -3.52 8.47
C LEU A 109 0.37 -3.76 7.14
N LEU A 110 1.06 -3.53 6.01
CA LEU A 110 0.50 -3.74 4.68
C LEU A 110 0.21 -5.21 4.41
N ALA A 111 1.08 -6.12 4.86
CA ALA A 111 0.89 -7.57 4.71
C ALA A 111 -0.40 -8.03 5.43
N GLN A 112 -0.60 -7.57 6.66
CA GLN A 112 -1.81 -7.87 7.42
C GLN A 112 -3.06 -7.28 6.76
N GLU A 113 -2.99 -6.03 6.31
CA GLU A 113 -4.14 -5.34 5.72
C GLU A 113 -4.53 -5.91 4.36
N VAL A 114 -3.58 -6.25 3.49
CA VAL A 114 -3.87 -6.88 2.19
C VAL A 114 -4.56 -8.24 2.37
N VAL A 115 -4.13 -9.03 3.34
CA VAL A 115 -4.77 -10.31 3.67
C VAL A 115 -6.18 -10.09 4.22
N ALA A 116 -6.35 -9.15 5.14
CA ALA A 116 -7.65 -8.87 5.75
C ALA A 116 -8.67 -8.32 4.74
N GLN A 117 -8.25 -7.42 3.87
CA GLN A 117 -9.11 -6.74 2.89
C GLN A 117 -9.27 -7.49 1.57
N GLN A 118 -8.40 -8.47 1.29
CA GLN A 118 -8.35 -9.16 0.00
C GLN A 118 -8.25 -8.17 -1.18
N SER A 119 -7.51 -7.08 -0.99
CA SER A 119 -7.44 -5.94 -1.92
C SER A 119 -6.04 -5.34 -1.91
N LEU A 120 -5.57 -4.89 -3.08
CA LEU A 120 -4.40 -4.03 -3.22
C LEU A 120 -4.77 -2.53 -3.24
N GLY A 121 -6.05 -2.19 -3.11
CA GLY A 121 -6.55 -0.81 -3.07
C GLY A 121 -6.44 -0.15 -1.69
N ILE A 122 -5.72 -0.76 -0.76
CA ILE A 122 -5.48 -0.20 0.58
C ILE A 122 -4.54 1.02 0.52
N ASP A 123 -4.62 1.87 1.53
CA ASP A 123 -3.79 3.07 1.61
C ASP A 123 -2.31 2.73 1.92
N SER A 124 -1.41 3.58 1.43
CA SER A 124 0.01 3.51 1.79
C SER A 124 0.24 3.99 3.22
N VAL A 125 1.27 3.44 3.88
CA VAL A 125 1.63 3.85 5.24
C VAL A 125 2.27 5.24 5.22
N ALA A 126 1.70 6.17 5.98
CA ALA A 126 2.19 7.54 6.09
C ALA A 126 3.64 7.56 6.63
N GLY A 127 4.53 8.26 5.93
CA GLY A 127 5.97 8.32 6.26
C GLY A 127 6.81 7.18 5.67
N ALA A 128 6.20 6.14 5.08
CA ALA A 128 6.87 5.03 4.42
C ALA A 128 6.41 4.84 2.96
N THR A 129 6.24 5.94 2.22
CA THR A 129 5.65 5.94 0.87
C THR A 129 6.45 5.11 -0.14
N VAL A 130 7.79 5.19 -0.09
CA VAL A 130 8.66 4.43 -1.01
C VAL A 130 8.60 2.94 -0.68
N SER A 131 8.63 2.58 0.60
CA SER A 131 8.48 1.20 1.08
C SER A 131 7.12 0.63 0.67
N SER A 132 6.04 1.39 0.88
CA SER A 132 4.69 1.00 0.46
C SER A 132 4.60 0.78 -1.05
N ALA A 133 5.22 1.64 -1.86
CA ALA A 133 5.24 1.47 -3.32
C ALA A 133 5.96 0.19 -3.75
N GLY A 134 7.08 -0.14 -3.12
CA GLY A 134 7.79 -1.41 -3.32
C GLY A 134 6.92 -2.61 -2.96
N PHE A 135 6.27 -2.56 -1.81
CA PHE A 135 5.33 -3.61 -1.38
C PHE A 135 4.21 -3.84 -2.41
N PHE A 136 3.52 -2.78 -2.82
CA PHE A 136 2.43 -2.91 -3.79
C PHE A 136 2.90 -3.39 -5.16
N THR A 137 4.11 -3.02 -5.58
CA THR A 137 4.69 -3.52 -6.83
C THR A 137 4.94 -5.03 -6.75
N ALA A 138 5.56 -5.51 -5.67
CA ALA A 138 5.80 -6.93 -5.47
C ALA A 138 4.47 -7.72 -5.35
N MET A 139 3.48 -7.20 -4.62
CA MET A 139 2.17 -7.84 -4.52
C MET A 139 1.43 -7.87 -5.87
N ALA A 140 1.53 -6.84 -6.70
CA ALA A 140 0.95 -6.84 -8.03
C ALA A 140 1.56 -7.94 -8.91
N ASP A 141 2.88 -8.14 -8.85
CA ASP A 141 3.56 -9.21 -9.56
C ASP A 141 3.13 -10.59 -9.05
N ILE A 142 2.95 -10.76 -7.74
CA ILE A 142 2.44 -12.00 -7.12
C ILE A 142 1.02 -12.31 -7.62
N VAL A 143 0.12 -11.33 -7.60
CA VAL A 143 -1.24 -11.51 -8.13
C VAL A 143 -1.23 -11.89 -9.61
N ALA A 144 -0.38 -11.25 -10.41
CA ALA A 144 -0.22 -11.59 -11.82
C ALA A 144 0.33 -13.01 -12.03
N GLN A 145 1.32 -13.45 -11.23
CA GLN A 145 1.85 -14.83 -11.27
C GLN A 145 0.76 -15.87 -10.93
N ALA A 146 -0.11 -15.55 -9.98
CA ALA A 146 -1.26 -16.38 -9.62
C ALA A 146 -2.39 -16.38 -10.68
N GLY A 147 -2.24 -15.61 -11.77
CA GLY A 147 -3.25 -15.50 -12.83
C GLY A 147 -4.36 -14.50 -12.51
N GLY A 148 -4.21 -13.69 -11.46
CA GLY A 148 -5.16 -12.66 -11.08
C GLY A 148 -5.07 -11.41 -11.95
N ASP A 149 -6.17 -10.68 -12.05
CA ASP A 149 -6.21 -9.34 -12.66
C ASP A 149 -5.79 -8.29 -11.63
N VAL A 150 -4.59 -7.75 -11.79
CA VAL A 150 -4.01 -6.75 -10.88
C VAL A 150 -4.91 -5.51 -10.74
N ALA A 151 -5.52 -5.05 -11.84
CA ALA A 151 -6.39 -3.88 -11.80
C ALA A 151 -7.68 -4.16 -11.02
N GLU A 152 -8.19 -5.38 -11.10
CA GLU A 152 -9.32 -5.83 -10.28
C GLU A 152 -8.92 -5.85 -8.80
N TRP A 153 -7.78 -6.42 -8.43
CA TRP A 153 -7.30 -6.44 -7.05
C TRP A 153 -7.06 -5.02 -6.48
N GLN A 154 -6.58 -4.09 -7.30
CA GLN A 154 -6.40 -2.69 -6.92
C GLN A 154 -7.72 -1.91 -6.77
N SER A 155 -8.79 -2.36 -7.43
CA SER A 155 -10.11 -1.71 -7.39
C SER A 155 -11.10 -2.37 -6.44
N ARG A 156 -10.72 -3.44 -5.75
CA ARG A 156 -11.58 -4.10 -4.76
C ARG A 156 -11.94 -3.13 -3.64
N PRO A 157 -13.18 -3.17 -3.18
CA PRO A 157 -13.61 -2.34 -2.04
C PRO A 157 -12.74 -2.62 -0.81
N VAL A 158 -12.38 -1.56 -0.11
CA VAL A 158 -11.67 -1.64 1.16
C VAL A 158 -12.61 -1.16 2.25
N GLU A 159 -12.84 -1.98 3.25
CA GLU A 159 -13.61 -1.56 4.42
C GLU A 159 -12.80 -0.56 5.23
N LYS A 160 -13.28 0.68 5.30
CA LYS A 160 -12.70 1.66 6.20
C LYS A 160 -13.10 1.31 7.62
N ARG A 161 -12.10 1.11 8.47
CA ARG A 161 -12.37 0.98 9.90
C ARG A 161 -12.90 2.30 10.41
N ASP A 162 -14.00 2.27 11.13
CA ASP A 162 -14.45 3.44 11.88
C ASP A 162 -13.36 3.82 12.89
N PRO A 163 -13.04 5.13 13.01
CA PRO A 163 -12.07 5.57 14.00
C PRO A 163 -12.57 5.17 15.41
N VAL A 164 -11.75 4.40 16.10
CA VAL A 164 -12.03 4.10 17.52
C VAL A 164 -11.69 5.36 18.29
N THR A 165 -12.68 5.92 18.99
CA THR A 165 -12.49 7.04 19.90
C THR A 165 -12.46 6.48 21.32
N GLU A 166 -11.35 6.68 21.99
CA GLU A 166 -11.17 6.34 23.41
C GLU A 166 -10.93 7.66 24.17
N GLU A 167 -11.60 7.80 25.29
CA GLU A 167 -11.47 8.97 26.16
C GLU A 167 -10.71 8.56 27.42
N TYR A 168 -9.67 9.28 27.73
CA TYR A 168 -8.84 9.12 28.92
C TYR A 168 -8.73 10.44 29.67
N GLU A 169 -8.62 10.35 30.99
CA GLU A 169 -8.38 11.49 31.87
C GLU A 169 -7.03 11.31 32.56
N ALA A 170 -6.21 12.37 32.61
CA ALA A 170 -4.91 12.37 33.27
C ALA A 170 -4.54 13.79 33.68
N ASP A 171 -3.64 13.93 34.67
CA ASP A 171 -3.11 15.22 35.09
C ASP A 171 -2.24 15.86 34.00
N VAL A 172 -1.49 15.03 33.25
CA VAL A 172 -0.58 15.47 32.20
C VAL A 172 -0.68 14.55 30.98
N VAL A 173 -0.82 15.14 29.80
CA VAL A 173 -0.73 14.41 28.52
C VAL A 173 0.51 14.86 27.77
N VAL A 174 1.39 13.91 27.45
CA VAL A 174 2.62 14.15 26.66
C VAL A 174 2.42 13.56 25.27
N ILE A 175 2.65 14.35 24.22
CA ILE A 175 2.53 13.92 22.84
C ILE A 175 3.92 13.77 22.22
N GLY A 176 4.26 12.54 21.84
CA GLY A 176 5.54 12.13 21.29
C GLY A 176 6.47 11.53 22.33
N ALA A 177 6.95 10.31 22.05
CA ALA A 177 7.83 9.54 22.95
C ALA A 177 9.32 9.64 22.56
N GLY A 178 9.75 10.73 21.95
CA GLY A 178 11.16 11.06 21.80
C GLY A 178 11.82 11.39 23.15
N ILE A 179 13.13 11.63 23.16
CA ILE A 179 13.90 11.90 24.38
C ILE A 179 13.24 12.94 25.29
N ALA A 180 12.74 14.03 24.71
CA ALA A 180 12.08 15.10 25.46
C ALA A 180 10.76 14.64 26.09
N GLY A 181 9.93 13.93 25.32
CA GLY A 181 8.65 13.42 25.82
C GLY A 181 8.83 12.37 26.89
N LEU A 182 9.74 11.42 26.69
CA LEU A 182 10.08 10.42 27.72
C LEU A 182 10.61 11.07 29.00
N SER A 183 11.49 12.08 28.89
CA SER A 183 11.99 12.80 30.06
C SER A 183 10.88 13.54 30.80
N ALA A 184 9.99 14.22 30.07
CA ALA A 184 8.85 14.92 30.66
C ALA A 184 7.88 13.96 31.36
N THR A 185 7.59 12.82 30.74
CA THR A 185 6.73 11.76 31.31
C THR A 185 7.32 11.21 32.60
N LEU A 186 8.60 10.86 32.59
CA LEU A 186 9.27 10.32 33.76
C LEU A 186 9.31 11.32 34.91
N GLU A 187 9.61 12.59 34.63
CA GLU A 187 9.64 13.63 35.66
C GLU A 187 8.26 13.88 36.25
N ALA A 188 7.22 14.04 35.41
CA ALA A 188 5.86 14.23 35.91
C ALA A 188 5.37 13.05 36.74
N ALA A 189 5.62 11.81 36.29
CA ALA A 189 5.26 10.60 37.05
C ALA A 189 6.05 10.49 38.36
N SER A 190 7.33 10.91 38.39
CA SER A 190 8.15 10.92 39.61
C SER A 190 7.62 11.88 40.68
N LEU A 191 6.95 12.94 40.24
CA LEU A 191 6.28 13.92 41.10
C LEU A 191 4.85 13.49 41.53
N GLY A 192 4.41 12.32 41.09
CA GLY A 192 3.13 11.71 41.49
C GLY A 192 1.94 12.12 40.60
N ALA A 193 2.18 12.74 39.46
CA ALA A 193 1.12 13.02 38.50
C ALA A 193 0.69 11.74 37.74
N ASP A 194 -0.60 11.66 37.42
CA ASP A 194 -1.11 10.69 36.45
C ASP A 194 -0.78 11.18 35.04
N VAL A 195 -0.03 10.36 34.26
CA VAL A 195 0.53 10.80 32.98
C VAL A 195 0.18 9.84 31.87
N ILE A 196 -0.37 10.38 30.78
CA ILE A 196 -0.55 9.67 29.52
C ILE A 196 0.50 10.13 28.52
N LEU A 197 1.29 9.18 28.02
CA LEU A 197 2.20 9.40 26.91
C LEU A 197 1.61 8.81 25.62
N VAL A 198 1.44 9.67 24.60
CA VAL A 198 0.90 9.29 23.29
C VAL A 198 2.03 9.31 22.27
N GLU A 199 2.24 8.17 21.60
CA GLU A 199 3.20 8.02 20.52
C GLU A 199 2.51 7.53 19.26
N LYS A 200 2.90 8.11 18.12
CA LYS A 200 2.37 7.72 16.81
C LYS A 200 2.91 6.37 16.33
N MET A 201 4.16 6.09 16.67
CA MET A 201 4.87 4.88 16.24
C MET A 201 4.78 3.80 17.31
N GLU A 202 4.84 2.53 16.90
CA GLU A 202 4.84 1.39 17.82
C GLU A 202 6.13 1.29 18.65
N VAL A 203 7.17 2.01 18.28
CA VAL A 203 8.44 2.08 19.00
C VAL A 203 8.64 3.46 19.59
N LEU A 204 9.18 3.50 20.81
CA LEU A 204 9.49 4.73 21.51
C LEU A 204 10.84 5.31 21.05
N GLY A 205 10.92 6.62 20.84
CA GLY A 205 12.19 7.31 20.56
C GLY A 205 12.33 7.99 19.24
#